data_830ebca22b71ee341e805eec4182b33b
#
_entry.id   830ebca22b71ee341e805eec4182b33b
#
_cell.length_a   1.000
_cell.length_b   1.000
_cell.length_c   1.000
_cell.angle_alpha   90.00
_cell.angle_beta   90.00
_cell.angle_gamma   90.00
#
_symmetry.space_group_name_H-M   'P 1'
#
loop_
_entity.id
_entity.type
_entity.pdbx_description
1 polymer ?
#
loop_
_entity_poly.entity_id
_entity_poly.type
_entity_poly.pdbx_seq_one_letter_code
_entity_poly.pdbx_strand_id
1 'polypeptide(L)'
;MATELLTGAQTLDGLERLATVEHALVVEYLSVCYALGHDLEAGEGGATTSQGRDTANAASALAVGDMLHLKQISTVLVAAGRSAELGRATSIPSGSADIPLAPPTATQLQHVLEREERIASAVDALYMQLSRGLTSVTDLDGQVVDEVRAVVDGAATHAAAVVALRDSLGDLSPHDYLRATRQGALDSFERRLLDVSDRIYALTLALLRDRFAPKSLMGPGLAVSAMESLHDVNRVLVQRGLLPPFTLP
;
A
#
# COMPACT_ATOMS: atom_id res chain seq x y z
N MET A 1 13.04 28.47 13.90
CA MET A 1 12.73 28.49 12.46
C MET A 1 11.24 28.73 12.34
N ALA A 2 10.77 29.78 11.67
CA ALA A 2 9.35 29.99 11.43
C ALA A 2 8.86 28.87 10.50
N THR A 3 7.87 28.14 10.93
CA THR A 3 7.25 27.11 10.12
C THR A 3 6.46 27.83 9.04
N GLU A 4 6.89 27.70 7.78
CA GLU A 4 6.18 28.29 6.66
C GLU A 4 4.78 27.66 6.59
N LEU A 5 3.76 28.48 6.61
CA LEU A 5 2.37 28.05 6.60
C LEU A 5 2.01 27.60 5.17
N LEU A 6 1.46 26.40 5.02
CA LEU A 6 1.04 25.87 3.73
C LEU A 6 -0.18 26.64 3.20
N THR A 7 -0.21 26.88 1.88
CA THR A 7 -1.41 27.30 1.16
C THR A 7 -2.33 26.10 0.89
N GLY A 8 -3.60 26.34 0.52
CA GLY A 8 -4.52 25.27 0.11
C GLY A 8 -3.96 24.45 -1.05
N ALA A 9 -3.36 25.09 -2.06
CA ALA A 9 -2.71 24.41 -3.18
C ALA A 9 -1.57 23.50 -2.70
N GLN A 10 -0.68 23.98 -1.84
CA GLN A 10 0.41 23.16 -1.27
C GLN A 10 -0.10 22.01 -0.41
N THR A 11 -1.22 22.19 0.28
CA THR A 11 -1.87 21.13 1.05
C THR A 11 -2.40 20.04 0.12
N LEU A 12 -3.06 20.40 -0.98
CA LEU A 12 -3.56 19.43 -1.97
C LEU A 12 -2.41 18.72 -2.69
N ASP A 13 -1.32 19.42 -3.05
CA ASP A 13 -0.11 18.80 -3.62
C ASP A 13 0.54 17.81 -2.63
N GLY A 14 0.49 18.13 -1.34
CA GLY A 14 0.92 17.22 -0.26
C GLY A 14 0.07 15.96 -0.17
N LEU A 15 -1.26 16.10 -0.31
CA LEU A 15 -2.19 14.96 -0.35
C LEU A 15 -1.98 14.09 -1.60
N GLU A 16 -1.77 14.67 -2.78
CA GLU A 16 -1.44 13.90 -3.99
C GLU A 16 -0.18 13.07 -3.79
N ARG A 17 0.86 13.67 -3.22
CA ARG A 17 2.10 12.94 -2.87
C ARG A 17 1.84 11.82 -1.87
N LEU A 18 1.07 12.11 -0.82
CA LEU A 18 0.72 11.11 0.20
C LEU A 18 -0.06 9.95 -0.41
N ALA A 19 -1.02 10.21 -1.32
CA ALA A 19 -1.73 9.16 -2.03
C ALA A 19 -0.79 8.20 -2.78
N THR A 20 0.24 8.71 -3.45
CA THR A 20 1.22 7.86 -4.15
C THR A 20 2.06 7.02 -3.19
N VAL A 21 2.36 7.54 -2.00
CA VAL A 21 3.08 6.81 -0.93
C VAL A 21 2.19 5.71 -0.36
N GLU A 22 0.93 6.02 0.01
CA GLU A 22 -0.03 5.02 0.52
C GLU A 22 -0.22 3.87 -0.48
N HIS A 23 -0.33 4.18 -1.77
CA HIS A 23 -0.41 3.15 -2.79
C HIS A 23 0.85 2.25 -2.84
N ALA A 24 2.03 2.82 -2.67
CA ALA A 24 3.27 2.04 -2.62
C ALA A 24 3.31 1.11 -1.39
N LEU A 25 2.87 1.59 -0.24
CA LEU A 25 2.78 0.80 0.99
C LEU A 25 1.76 -0.34 0.89
N VAL A 26 0.59 -0.09 0.28
CA VAL A 26 -0.37 -1.16 -0.05
C VAL A 26 0.31 -2.30 -0.79
N VAL A 27 1.06 -1.99 -1.86
CA VAL A 27 1.75 -3.00 -2.66
C VAL A 27 2.84 -3.71 -1.86
N GLU A 28 3.56 -2.98 -1.04
CA GLU A 28 4.62 -3.53 -0.19
C GLU A 28 4.06 -4.54 0.83
N TYR A 29 3.02 -4.16 1.58
CA TYR A 29 2.39 -5.05 2.56
C TYR A 29 1.64 -6.23 1.92
N LEU A 30 0.99 -6.05 0.76
CA LEU A 30 0.44 -7.17 0.00
C LEU A 30 1.53 -8.15 -0.43
N SER A 31 2.70 -7.65 -0.85
CA SER A 31 3.83 -8.52 -1.21
C SER A 31 4.34 -9.32 0.00
N VAL A 32 4.37 -8.71 1.20
CA VAL A 32 4.67 -9.43 2.45
C VAL A 32 3.62 -10.49 2.74
N CYS A 33 2.32 -10.16 2.63
CA CYS A 33 1.22 -11.11 2.83
C CYS A 33 1.37 -12.34 1.92
N TYR A 34 1.60 -12.11 0.63
CA TYR A 34 1.77 -13.20 -0.33
C TYR A 34 3.04 -14.01 -0.08
N ALA A 35 4.14 -13.37 0.31
CA ALA A 35 5.37 -14.08 0.65
C ALA A 35 5.21 -14.99 1.89
N LEU A 36 4.32 -14.64 2.80
CA LEU A 36 3.96 -15.45 3.97
C LEU A 36 2.88 -16.51 3.66
N GLY A 37 2.34 -16.53 2.43
CA GLY A 37 1.30 -17.48 2.04
C GLY A 37 -0.05 -17.23 2.72
N HIS A 38 -0.43 -15.95 2.87
CA HIS A 38 -1.73 -15.55 3.37
C HIS A 38 -2.87 -16.23 2.61
N ASP A 39 -3.90 -16.69 3.32
CA ASP A 39 -5.07 -17.40 2.79
C ASP A 39 -4.80 -18.75 2.09
N LEU A 40 -3.59 -19.29 2.26
CA LEU A 40 -3.27 -20.64 1.79
C LEU A 40 -3.25 -21.65 2.94
N GLU A 41 -3.71 -22.86 2.67
CA GLU A 41 -3.56 -23.99 3.59
C GLU A 41 -2.06 -24.37 3.68
N ALA A 42 -1.65 -24.91 4.84
CA ALA A 42 -0.27 -25.33 5.05
C ALA A 42 0.24 -26.32 3.98
N GLY A 43 -0.63 -27.22 3.50
CA GLY A 43 -0.34 -28.16 2.40
C GLY A 43 -0.27 -27.52 1.02
N GLU A 44 -0.87 -26.35 0.83
CA GLU A 44 -0.86 -25.56 -0.40
C GLU A 44 0.25 -24.51 -0.40
N GLY A 45 0.98 -24.47 0.72
CA GLY A 45 2.09 -23.58 0.90
C GLY A 45 1.77 -22.33 1.73
N GLY A 46 0.73 -22.35 2.52
CA GLY A 46 0.52 -21.40 3.59
C GLY A 46 1.55 -21.54 4.70
N ALA A 47 1.55 -20.57 5.61
CA ALA A 47 2.42 -20.59 6.78
C ALA A 47 2.18 -21.87 7.60
N THR A 48 3.26 -22.59 7.91
CA THR A 48 3.21 -23.84 8.68
C THR A 48 3.00 -23.58 10.17
N THR A 49 3.30 -22.38 10.64
CA THR A 49 3.20 -21.98 12.05
C THR A 49 2.02 -21.02 12.27
N SER A 50 1.45 -21.02 13.48
CA SER A 50 0.43 -20.02 13.87
C SER A 50 1.01 -18.61 13.78
N GLN A 51 2.27 -18.41 14.21
CA GLN A 51 2.95 -17.13 14.16
C GLN A 51 3.10 -16.60 12.73
N GLY A 52 3.46 -17.46 11.76
CA GLY A 52 3.52 -17.07 10.35
C GLY A 52 2.15 -16.59 9.82
N ARG A 53 1.05 -17.25 10.23
CA ARG A 53 -0.30 -16.81 9.87
C ARG A 53 -0.67 -15.49 10.54
N ASP A 54 -0.36 -15.31 11.82
CA ASP A 54 -0.64 -14.08 12.55
C ASP A 54 0.13 -12.90 11.94
N THR A 55 1.37 -13.13 11.53
CA THR A 55 2.19 -12.14 10.83
C THR A 55 1.61 -11.78 9.45
N ALA A 56 1.16 -12.78 8.68
CA ALA A 56 0.49 -12.54 7.40
C ALA A 56 -0.80 -11.73 7.57
N ASN A 57 -1.59 -12.03 8.61
CA ASN A 57 -2.79 -11.27 8.94
C ASN A 57 -2.46 -9.82 9.35
N ALA A 58 -1.39 -9.61 10.11
CA ALA A 58 -0.93 -8.26 10.48
C ALA A 58 -0.52 -7.44 9.25
N ALA A 59 0.23 -8.04 8.31
CA ALA A 59 0.58 -7.40 7.06
C ALA A 59 -0.66 -7.09 6.18
N SER A 60 -1.64 -8.01 6.14
CA SER A 60 -2.91 -7.78 5.45
C SER A 60 -3.69 -6.62 6.07
N ALA A 61 -3.74 -6.53 7.39
CA ALA A 61 -4.40 -5.43 8.09
C ALA A 61 -3.76 -4.06 7.76
N LEU A 62 -2.43 -4.00 7.67
CA LEU A 62 -1.71 -2.79 7.23
C LEU A 62 -2.08 -2.42 5.79
N ALA A 63 -2.03 -3.38 4.85
CA ALA A 63 -2.42 -3.12 3.46
C ALA A 63 -3.85 -2.58 3.34
N VAL A 64 -4.80 -3.12 4.11
CA VAL A 64 -6.19 -2.64 4.16
C VAL A 64 -6.27 -1.23 4.76
N GLY A 65 -5.49 -0.94 5.80
CA GLY A 65 -5.39 0.40 6.40
C GLY A 65 -4.96 1.44 5.36
N ASP A 66 -3.88 1.16 4.64
CA ASP A 66 -3.36 2.06 3.60
C ASP A 66 -4.32 2.21 2.40
N MET A 67 -5.05 1.14 2.03
CA MET A 67 -6.13 1.25 1.04
C MET A 67 -7.25 2.20 1.50
N LEU A 68 -7.59 2.19 2.78
CA LEU A 68 -8.58 3.11 3.35
C LEU A 68 -8.08 4.55 3.35
N HIS A 69 -6.81 4.78 3.72
CA HIS A 69 -6.17 6.10 3.64
C HIS A 69 -6.14 6.61 2.20
N LEU A 70 -5.67 5.80 1.25
CA LEU A 70 -5.66 6.14 -0.17
C LEU A 70 -7.07 6.50 -0.69
N LYS A 71 -8.09 5.76 -0.28
CA LYS A 71 -9.49 6.05 -0.62
C LYS A 71 -9.92 7.39 -0.03
N GLN A 72 -9.64 7.66 1.24
CA GLN A 72 -10.00 8.92 1.90
C GLN A 72 -9.33 10.10 1.23
N ILE A 73 -8.00 10.03 1.00
CA ILE A 73 -7.22 11.07 0.33
C ILE A 73 -7.80 11.33 -1.07
N SER A 74 -8.08 10.28 -1.85
CA SER A 74 -8.66 10.42 -3.19
C SER A 74 -10.04 11.08 -3.15
N THR A 75 -10.86 10.78 -2.14
CA THR A 75 -12.17 11.42 -1.95
C THR A 75 -12.01 12.92 -1.68
N VAL A 76 -11.08 13.30 -0.82
CA VAL A 76 -10.78 14.71 -0.52
C VAL A 76 -10.27 15.45 -1.76
N LEU A 77 -9.33 14.87 -2.51
CA LEU A 77 -8.80 15.47 -3.74
C LEU A 77 -9.93 15.74 -4.74
N VAL A 78 -10.83 14.78 -4.94
CA VAL A 78 -11.97 14.95 -5.86
C VAL A 78 -12.95 16.02 -5.35
N ALA A 79 -13.25 16.07 -4.05
CA ALA A 79 -14.08 17.10 -3.45
C ALA A 79 -13.47 18.50 -3.63
N ALA A 80 -12.14 18.60 -3.58
CA ALA A 80 -11.38 19.83 -3.84
C ALA A 80 -11.20 20.17 -5.35
N GLY A 81 -11.86 19.41 -6.26
CA GLY A 81 -11.79 19.65 -7.71
C GLY A 81 -10.52 19.11 -8.39
N ARG A 82 -9.74 18.27 -7.69
CA ARG A 82 -8.59 17.55 -8.25
C ARG A 82 -9.02 16.18 -8.78
N SER A 83 -8.11 15.49 -9.44
CA SER A 83 -8.29 14.06 -9.80
C SER A 83 -7.84 13.17 -8.65
N ALA A 84 -8.44 11.98 -8.53
CA ALA A 84 -7.92 10.95 -7.64
C ALA A 84 -6.51 10.53 -8.11
N GLU A 85 -5.56 10.56 -7.19
CA GLU A 85 -4.18 10.18 -7.47
C GLU A 85 -4.00 8.69 -7.11
N LEU A 86 -3.75 7.87 -8.12
CA LEU A 86 -3.52 6.42 -8.01
C LEU A 86 -2.15 6.02 -8.59
N GLY A 87 -1.25 6.97 -8.77
CA GLY A 87 0.15 6.70 -9.03
C GLY A 87 0.81 6.03 -7.81
N ARG A 88 1.98 5.45 -8.02
CA ARG A 88 2.76 4.79 -6.96
C ARG A 88 4.09 5.49 -6.81
N ALA A 89 4.41 5.96 -5.60
CA ALA A 89 5.72 6.50 -5.30
C ALA A 89 6.81 5.43 -5.41
N THR A 90 7.99 5.83 -5.85
CA THR A 90 9.18 4.98 -5.88
C THR A 90 10.11 5.26 -4.70
N SER A 91 9.86 6.35 -3.98
CA SER A 91 10.60 6.71 -2.77
C SER A 91 9.80 7.68 -1.90
N ILE A 92 10.14 7.72 -0.61
CA ILE A 92 9.66 8.73 0.34
C ILE A 92 10.83 9.69 0.62
N PRO A 93 10.65 11.02 0.47
CA PRO A 93 11.65 11.99 0.86
C PRO A 93 11.98 11.88 2.36
N SER A 94 13.25 11.76 2.70
CA SER A 94 13.74 11.86 4.08
C SER A 94 14.93 12.80 4.13
N GLY A 95 15.13 13.48 5.26
CA GLY A 95 16.07 14.62 5.37
C GLY A 95 17.54 14.34 5.00
N SER A 96 17.96 13.07 4.87
CA SER A 96 19.34 12.67 4.51
C SER A 96 19.44 11.93 3.18
N ALA A 97 18.45 11.14 2.83
CA ALA A 97 18.34 10.42 1.56
C ALA A 97 16.91 9.88 1.41
N ASP A 98 16.42 9.80 0.18
CA ASP A 98 15.13 9.21 -0.09
C ASP A 98 15.09 7.72 0.33
N ILE A 99 13.97 7.33 0.93
CA ILE A 99 13.71 5.93 1.28
C ILE A 99 13.07 5.27 0.06
N PRO A 100 13.72 4.31 -0.59
CA PRO A 100 13.14 3.66 -1.75
C PRO A 100 11.95 2.79 -1.37
N LEU A 101 10.89 2.86 -2.18
CA LEU A 101 9.69 2.02 -2.10
C LEU A 101 9.70 1.08 -3.32
N ALA A 102 9.79 -0.20 -3.08
CA ALA A 102 9.69 -1.21 -4.11
C ALA A 102 9.09 -2.48 -3.50
N PRO A 103 8.28 -3.24 -4.25
CA PRO A 103 7.82 -4.54 -3.80
C PRO A 103 9.04 -5.39 -3.36
N PRO A 104 9.04 -5.92 -2.15
CA PRO A 104 10.19 -6.70 -1.67
C PRO A 104 10.31 -7.97 -2.50
N THR A 105 11.52 -8.30 -2.89
CA THR A 105 11.83 -9.66 -3.36
C THR A 105 11.88 -10.60 -2.16
N ALA A 106 11.66 -11.89 -2.37
CA ALA A 106 11.68 -12.88 -1.28
C ALA A 106 12.97 -12.86 -0.45
N THR A 107 14.10 -12.47 -1.05
CA THR A 107 15.39 -12.32 -0.36
C THR A 107 15.52 -11.01 0.42
N GLN A 108 14.66 -10.03 0.18
CA GLN A 108 14.72 -8.70 0.79
C GLN A 108 13.71 -8.50 1.92
N LEU A 109 12.85 -9.48 2.20
CA LEU A 109 11.84 -9.37 3.25
C LEU A 109 12.41 -9.05 4.64
N GLN A 110 13.61 -9.55 4.96
CA GLN A 110 14.30 -9.15 6.19
C GLN A 110 14.69 -7.66 6.19
N HIS A 111 15.12 -7.13 5.05
CA HIS A 111 15.47 -5.71 4.92
C HIS A 111 14.24 -4.78 4.90
N VAL A 112 13.07 -5.30 4.53
CA VAL A 112 11.81 -4.55 4.61
C VAL A 112 11.56 -4.11 6.05
N LEU A 113 11.74 -4.99 7.02
CA LEU A 113 11.46 -4.70 8.42
C LEU A 113 12.37 -3.62 9.01
N GLU A 114 13.68 -3.67 8.69
CA GLU A 114 14.62 -2.64 9.11
C GLU A 114 14.32 -1.29 8.46
N ARG A 115 13.68 -1.31 7.30
CA ARG A 115 13.26 -0.14 6.55
C ARG A 115 11.92 0.42 7.02
N GLU A 116 10.98 -0.44 7.45
CA GLU A 116 9.61 -0.08 7.84
C GLU A 116 9.55 0.97 8.95
N GLU A 117 10.40 0.90 9.95
CA GLU A 117 10.46 1.91 11.00
C GLU A 117 10.83 3.30 10.46
N ARG A 118 11.72 3.34 9.45
CA ARG A 118 12.12 4.58 8.78
C ARG A 118 11.00 5.09 7.86
N ILE A 119 10.31 4.19 7.17
CA ILE A 119 9.15 4.48 6.33
C ILE A 119 8.02 5.04 7.19
N ALA A 120 7.62 4.35 8.25
CA ALA A 120 6.57 4.81 9.15
C ALA A 120 6.88 6.20 9.71
N SER A 121 8.11 6.44 10.19
CA SER A 121 8.52 7.76 10.68
C SER A 121 8.47 8.84 9.59
N ALA A 122 8.79 8.52 8.34
CA ALA A 122 8.75 9.46 7.24
C ALA A 122 7.30 9.76 6.80
N VAL A 123 6.43 8.75 6.79
CA VAL A 123 4.99 8.91 6.51
C VAL A 123 4.33 9.75 7.60
N ASP A 124 4.59 9.45 8.88
CA ASP A 124 4.10 10.26 10.01
C ASP A 124 4.55 11.72 9.90
N ALA A 125 5.77 11.97 9.43
CA ALA A 125 6.26 13.33 9.20
C ALA A 125 5.47 14.07 8.10
N LEU A 126 5.08 13.37 7.03
CA LEU A 126 4.22 13.93 5.97
C LEU A 126 2.83 14.27 6.52
N TYR A 127 2.21 13.38 7.29
CA TYR A 127 0.93 13.63 7.94
C TYR A 127 1.00 14.80 8.91
N MET A 128 2.04 14.87 9.75
CA MET A 128 2.24 16.00 10.66
C MET A 128 2.47 17.32 9.92
N GLN A 129 3.16 17.32 8.78
CA GLN A 129 3.35 18.50 7.96
C GLN A 129 2.00 18.99 7.41
N LEU A 130 1.16 18.10 6.90
CA LEU A 130 -0.19 18.42 6.43
C LEU A 130 -1.07 18.94 7.56
N SER A 131 -1.07 18.29 8.72
CA SER A 131 -1.83 18.73 9.91
C SER A 131 -1.48 20.16 10.32
N ARG A 132 -0.20 20.49 10.36
CA ARG A 132 0.28 21.86 10.68
C ARG A 132 -0.15 22.88 9.62
N GLY A 133 -0.09 22.48 8.34
CA GLY A 133 -0.53 23.34 7.23
C GLY A 133 -2.02 23.67 7.32
N LEU A 134 -2.86 22.70 7.68
CA LEU A 134 -4.32 22.87 7.77
C LEU A 134 -4.78 23.98 8.73
N THR A 135 -4.00 24.27 9.77
CA THR A 135 -4.35 25.33 10.74
C THR A 135 -4.31 26.73 10.14
N SER A 136 -3.68 26.90 8.99
CA SER A 136 -3.45 28.19 8.33
C SER A 136 -4.09 28.30 6.95
N VAL A 137 -4.69 27.23 6.45
CA VAL A 137 -5.36 27.25 5.14
C VAL A 137 -6.70 27.99 5.28
N THR A 138 -6.79 29.10 4.55
CA THR A 138 -8.01 29.96 4.53
C THR A 138 -8.70 29.94 3.17
N ASP A 139 -8.10 29.32 2.17
CA ASP A 139 -8.52 29.30 0.77
C ASP A 139 -9.15 27.99 0.31
N LEU A 140 -9.31 27.02 1.25
CA LEU A 140 -10.07 25.80 1.03
C LEU A 140 -11.43 25.85 1.70
N ASP A 141 -12.40 25.15 1.12
CA ASP A 141 -13.71 24.94 1.75
C ASP A 141 -13.55 24.30 3.13
N GLY A 142 -14.31 24.77 4.12
CA GLY A 142 -14.22 24.26 5.49
C GLY A 142 -14.49 22.76 5.60
N GLN A 143 -15.39 22.22 4.79
CA GLN A 143 -15.67 20.79 4.73
C GLN A 143 -14.44 20.01 4.25
N VAL A 144 -13.75 20.50 3.22
CA VAL A 144 -12.51 19.88 2.72
C VAL A 144 -11.42 19.88 3.81
N VAL A 145 -11.29 20.98 4.55
CA VAL A 145 -10.33 21.08 5.67
C VAL A 145 -10.63 20.04 6.75
N ASP A 146 -11.91 19.86 7.10
CA ASP A 146 -12.31 18.87 8.11
C ASP A 146 -12.10 17.42 7.63
N GLU A 147 -12.35 17.14 6.36
CA GLU A 147 -12.07 15.84 5.75
C GLU A 147 -10.55 15.54 5.71
N VAL A 148 -9.71 16.53 5.35
CA VAL A 148 -8.24 16.36 5.40
C VAL A 148 -7.78 16.11 6.84
N ARG A 149 -8.35 16.83 7.81
CA ARG A 149 -8.03 16.61 9.23
C ARG A 149 -8.38 15.18 9.67
N ALA A 150 -9.55 14.67 9.27
CA ALA A 150 -9.95 13.30 9.58
C ALA A 150 -8.99 12.25 8.99
N VAL A 151 -8.45 12.47 7.77
CA VAL A 151 -7.42 11.62 7.17
C VAL A 151 -6.15 11.63 8.02
N VAL A 152 -5.68 12.83 8.39
CA VAL A 152 -4.45 13.01 9.17
C VAL A 152 -4.56 12.37 10.57
N ASP A 153 -5.70 12.57 11.24
CA ASP A 153 -5.92 12.03 12.60
C ASP A 153 -6.04 10.49 12.56
N GLY A 154 -6.56 9.91 11.47
CA GLY A 154 -6.69 8.47 11.28
C GLY A 154 -5.33 7.76 11.11
N ALA A 155 -4.33 8.43 10.59
CA ALA A 155 -3.02 7.86 10.30
C ALA A 155 -2.13 7.65 11.54
N ALA A 156 -2.46 8.24 12.68
CA ALA A 156 -1.65 8.16 13.91
C ALA A 156 -1.47 6.72 14.46
N THR A 157 -2.22 5.74 13.95
CA THR A 157 -2.13 4.33 14.37
C THR A 157 -1.17 3.50 13.51
N HIS A 158 -0.70 4.04 12.39
CA HIS A 158 0.11 3.30 11.42
C HIS A 158 1.45 2.83 12.00
N ALA A 159 2.20 3.71 12.66
CA ALA A 159 3.49 3.37 13.25
C ALA A 159 3.39 2.23 14.30
N ALA A 160 2.32 2.20 15.10
CA ALA A 160 2.12 1.13 16.08
C ALA A 160 1.84 -0.22 15.38
N ALA A 161 1.09 -0.23 14.29
CA ALA A 161 0.80 -1.44 13.52
C ALA A 161 2.06 -1.99 12.83
N VAL A 162 2.92 -1.12 12.32
CA VAL A 162 4.23 -1.50 11.75
C VAL A 162 5.14 -2.13 12.82
N VAL A 163 5.19 -1.55 14.02
CA VAL A 163 5.95 -2.12 15.15
C VAL A 163 5.43 -3.52 15.49
N ALA A 164 4.10 -3.69 15.56
CA ALA A 164 3.49 -4.99 15.84
C ALA A 164 3.83 -6.03 14.75
N LEU A 165 3.82 -5.65 13.47
CA LEU A 165 4.25 -6.51 12.37
C LEU A 165 5.72 -6.90 12.51
N ARG A 166 6.61 -5.93 12.78
CA ARG A 166 8.04 -6.16 12.99
C ARG A 166 8.29 -7.15 14.13
N ASP A 167 7.64 -6.92 15.27
CA ASP A 167 7.83 -7.77 16.46
C ASP A 167 7.34 -9.20 16.19
N SER A 168 6.23 -9.37 15.45
CA SER A 168 5.74 -10.69 15.08
C SER A 168 6.64 -11.42 14.07
N LEU A 169 7.36 -10.69 13.22
CA LEU A 169 8.34 -11.24 12.28
C LEU A 169 9.69 -11.56 12.94
N GLY A 170 10.07 -10.80 13.99
CA GLY A 170 11.38 -10.92 14.64
C GLY A 170 11.66 -12.29 15.25
N ASP A 171 10.61 -13.00 15.62
CA ASP A 171 10.69 -14.34 16.23
C ASP A 171 10.63 -15.48 15.20
N LEU A 172 10.41 -15.18 13.92
CA LEU A 172 10.33 -16.18 12.85
C LEU A 172 11.71 -16.38 12.19
N SER A 173 12.10 -17.65 12.02
CA SER A 173 13.23 -17.97 11.17
C SER A 173 12.89 -17.64 9.70
N PRO A 174 13.81 -17.06 8.92
CA PRO A 174 13.58 -16.85 7.47
C PRO A 174 13.13 -18.10 6.73
N HIS A 175 13.52 -19.29 7.19
CA HIS A 175 13.10 -20.56 6.62
C HIS A 175 11.64 -20.94 6.95
N ASP A 176 11.05 -20.33 7.98
CA ASP A 176 9.69 -20.63 8.40
C ASP A 176 8.63 -19.84 7.62
N TYR A 177 9.02 -18.69 7.04
CA TYR A 177 8.10 -17.78 6.36
C TYR A 177 8.48 -17.40 4.93
N LEU A 178 9.79 -17.43 4.59
CA LEU A 178 10.18 -17.21 3.20
C LEU A 178 9.97 -18.51 2.43
N ARG A 179 8.91 -18.55 1.66
CA ARG A 179 8.82 -19.57 0.63
C ARG A 179 10.05 -19.50 -0.24
N ALA A 180 10.69 -20.64 -0.41
CA ALA A 180 11.75 -20.76 -1.38
C ALA A 180 11.21 -20.23 -2.71
N THR A 181 11.64 -19.03 -3.09
CA THR A 181 11.39 -18.54 -4.44
C THR A 181 11.88 -19.61 -5.38
N ARG A 182 11.04 -19.99 -6.31
CA ARG A 182 11.40 -21.00 -7.30
C ARG A 182 12.72 -20.65 -7.94
N GLN A 183 13.67 -21.55 -7.83
CA GLN A 183 14.93 -21.45 -8.55
C GLN A 183 14.71 -22.01 -9.98
N GLY A 184 15.05 -21.21 -10.98
CA GLY A 184 15.02 -21.62 -12.37
C GLY A 184 14.20 -20.69 -13.28
N ALA A 185 14.27 -20.97 -14.59
CA ALA A 185 13.54 -20.20 -15.60
C ALA A 185 12.03 -20.43 -15.49
N LEU A 186 11.26 -19.35 -15.67
CA LEU A 186 9.79 -19.40 -15.73
C LEU A 186 9.35 -20.22 -16.95
N ASP A 187 8.38 -21.10 -16.77
CA ASP A 187 7.70 -21.76 -17.86
C ASP A 187 6.72 -20.83 -18.60
N SER A 188 6.12 -21.30 -19.69
CA SER A 188 5.20 -20.48 -20.48
C SER A 188 3.89 -20.18 -19.78
N PHE A 189 3.43 -21.04 -18.88
CA PHE A 189 2.21 -20.83 -18.11
C PHE A 189 2.47 -19.79 -17.01
N GLU A 190 3.58 -19.87 -16.31
CA GLU A 190 3.97 -18.94 -15.27
C GLU A 190 4.14 -17.51 -15.79
N ARG A 191 4.80 -17.36 -16.95
CA ARG A 191 4.91 -16.05 -17.60
C ARG A 191 3.54 -15.46 -17.93
N ARG A 192 2.62 -16.28 -18.43
CA ARG A 192 1.24 -15.82 -18.71
C ARG A 192 0.48 -15.46 -17.44
N LEU A 193 0.69 -16.22 -16.37
CA LEU A 193 0.02 -15.95 -15.09
C LEU A 193 0.48 -14.62 -14.49
N LEU A 194 1.79 -14.31 -14.55
CA LEU A 194 2.32 -13.02 -14.15
C LEU A 194 1.74 -11.87 -15.00
N ASP A 195 1.67 -12.04 -16.33
CA ASP A 195 1.06 -11.05 -17.24
C ASP A 195 -0.44 -10.86 -16.94
N VAL A 196 -1.19 -11.91 -16.62
CA VAL A 196 -2.59 -11.82 -16.20
C VAL A 196 -2.72 -11.05 -14.88
N SER A 197 -1.89 -11.33 -13.89
CA SER A 197 -1.87 -10.60 -12.62
C SER A 197 -1.66 -9.10 -12.84
N ASP A 198 -0.67 -8.71 -13.64
CA ASP A 198 -0.40 -7.31 -13.94
C ASP A 198 -1.55 -6.63 -14.68
N ARG A 199 -2.18 -7.31 -15.62
CA ARG A 199 -3.34 -6.76 -16.34
C ARG A 199 -4.55 -6.56 -15.44
N ILE A 200 -4.81 -7.49 -14.52
CA ILE A 200 -5.92 -7.34 -13.57
C ILE A 200 -5.59 -6.20 -12.60
N TYR A 201 -4.34 -6.07 -12.16
CA TYR A 201 -3.91 -4.95 -11.33
C TYR A 201 -4.11 -3.60 -12.06
N ALA A 202 -3.67 -3.48 -13.30
CA ALA A 202 -3.90 -2.29 -14.13
C ALA A 202 -5.40 -1.99 -14.32
N LEU A 203 -6.22 -3.02 -14.56
CA LEU A 203 -7.68 -2.90 -14.64
C LEU A 203 -8.27 -2.39 -13.31
N THR A 204 -7.83 -2.93 -12.19
CA THR A 204 -8.27 -2.50 -10.86
C THR A 204 -8.01 -1.00 -10.66
N LEU A 205 -6.81 -0.53 -10.99
CA LEU A 205 -6.47 0.90 -10.90
C LEU A 205 -7.33 1.76 -11.84
N ALA A 206 -7.60 1.29 -13.05
CA ALA A 206 -8.47 1.98 -14.01
C ALA A 206 -9.91 2.09 -13.49
N LEU A 207 -10.46 1.01 -12.92
CA LEU A 207 -11.80 0.99 -12.31
C LEU A 207 -11.89 1.88 -11.09
N LEU A 208 -10.86 1.90 -10.23
CA LEU A 208 -10.79 2.81 -9.09
C LEU A 208 -10.74 4.27 -9.56
N ARG A 209 -9.97 4.58 -10.59
CA ARG A 209 -9.90 5.93 -11.17
C ARG A 209 -11.24 6.37 -11.73
N ASP A 210 -11.96 5.50 -12.45
CA ASP A 210 -13.33 5.78 -12.92
C ASP A 210 -14.29 5.98 -11.73
N ARG A 211 -14.17 5.17 -10.68
CA ARG A 211 -15.01 5.26 -9.48
C ARG A 211 -14.95 6.64 -8.80
N PHE A 212 -13.80 7.29 -8.84
CA PHE A 212 -13.60 8.64 -8.29
C PHE A 212 -13.95 9.74 -9.30
N ALA A 213 -14.22 9.42 -10.56
CA ALA A 213 -14.62 10.42 -11.55
C ALA A 213 -16.02 10.99 -11.22
N PRO A 214 -16.24 12.31 -11.44
CA PRO A 214 -17.53 12.96 -11.13
C PRO A 214 -18.74 12.36 -11.87
N LYS A 215 -18.49 11.65 -12.98
CA LYS A 215 -19.51 10.97 -13.79
C LYS A 215 -19.09 9.51 -14.03
N SER A 216 -18.82 8.80 -12.93
CA SER A 216 -18.53 7.37 -13.05
C SER A 216 -19.65 6.64 -13.77
N LEU A 217 -19.26 5.89 -14.81
CA LEU A 217 -20.17 5.06 -15.61
C LEU A 217 -20.28 3.64 -15.06
N MET A 218 -19.36 3.27 -14.14
CA MET A 218 -19.25 1.91 -13.65
C MET A 218 -19.75 1.79 -12.20
N GLY A 219 -20.48 0.71 -11.94
CA GLY A 219 -20.96 0.41 -10.60
C GLY A 219 -19.81 0.08 -9.63
N PRO A 220 -20.01 0.33 -8.32
CA PRO A 220 -18.96 0.13 -7.30
C PRO A 220 -18.46 -1.32 -7.21
N GLY A 221 -19.27 -2.31 -7.62
CA GLY A 221 -18.91 -3.72 -7.55
C GLY A 221 -17.80 -4.15 -8.50
N LEU A 222 -17.59 -3.45 -9.63
CA LEU A 222 -16.60 -3.87 -10.62
C LEU A 222 -15.16 -3.75 -10.09
N ALA A 223 -14.83 -2.71 -9.38
CA ALA A 223 -13.50 -2.56 -8.77
C ALA A 223 -13.26 -3.66 -7.72
N VAL A 224 -14.28 -3.97 -6.90
CA VAL A 224 -14.21 -5.05 -5.92
C VAL A 224 -14.00 -6.40 -6.61
N SER A 225 -14.79 -6.71 -7.64
CA SER A 225 -14.63 -7.97 -8.39
C SER A 225 -13.28 -8.08 -9.11
N ALA A 226 -12.70 -6.97 -9.56
CA ALA A 226 -11.35 -6.96 -10.10
C ALA A 226 -10.30 -7.25 -9.00
N MET A 227 -10.46 -6.68 -7.80
CA MET A 227 -9.58 -6.96 -6.66
C MET A 227 -9.66 -8.44 -6.22
N GLU A 228 -10.86 -9.01 -6.16
CA GLU A 228 -11.07 -10.43 -5.87
C GLU A 228 -10.38 -11.33 -6.92
N SER A 229 -10.57 -11.01 -8.20
CA SER A 229 -9.90 -11.73 -9.30
C SER A 229 -8.38 -11.63 -9.24
N LEU A 230 -7.85 -10.44 -8.87
CA LEU A 230 -6.43 -10.24 -8.65
C LEU A 230 -5.91 -11.12 -7.51
N HIS A 231 -6.65 -11.16 -6.41
CA HIS A 231 -6.32 -12.00 -5.25
C HIS A 231 -6.27 -13.49 -5.64
N ASP A 232 -7.27 -14.01 -6.37
CA ASP A 232 -7.33 -15.40 -6.81
C ASP A 232 -6.12 -15.78 -7.70
N VAL A 233 -5.78 -14.92 -8.67
CA VAL A 233 -4.61 -15.13 -9.54
C VAL A 233 -3.32 -15.10 -8.73
N ASN A 234 -3.19 -14.16 -7.80
CA ASN A 234 -2.01 -14.03 -6.95
C ASN A 234 -1.84 -15.25 -6.02
N ARG A 235 -2.92 -15.83 -5.51
CA ARG A 235 -2.86 -17.10 -4.76
C ARG A 235 -2.25 -18.22 -5.60
N VAL A 236 -2.65 -18.35 -6.86
CA VAL A 236 -2.09 -19.37 -7.78
C VAL A 236 -0.59 -19.11 -8.04
N LEU A 237 -0.18 -17.84 -8.17
CA LEU A 237 1.25 -17.47 -8.28
C LEU A 237 2.02 -17.93 -7.05
N VAL A 238 1.52 -17.62 -5.86
CA VAL A 238 2.17 -17.97 -4.59
C VAL A 238 2.25 -19.47 -4.37
N GLN A 239 1.21 -20.23 -4.73
CA GLN A 239 1.24 -21.71 -4.71
C GLN A 239 2.37 -22.29 -5.57
N ARG A 240 2.78 -21.56 -6.61
CA ARG A 240 3.90 -21.91 -7.49
C ARG A 240 5.24 -21.33 -7.05
N GLY A 241 5.29 -20.66 -5.90
CA GLY A 241 6.50 -20.00 -5.38
C GLY A 241 6.86 -18.70 -6.09
N LEU A 242 5.88 -18.06 -6.77
CA LEU A 242 6.05 -16.78 -7.45
C LEU A 242 5.37 -15.67 -6.66
N LEU A 243 6.03 -14.52 -6.55
CA LEU A 243 5.40 -13.33 -6.00
C LEU A 243 4.68 -12.53 -7.08
N PRO A 244 3.52 -11.93 -6.75
CA PRO A 244 2.83 -11.04 -7.66
C PRO A 244 3.72 -9.85 -8.07
N PRO A 245 3.75 -9.48 -9.36
CA PRO A 245 4.70 -8.47 -9.84
C PRO A 245 4.27 -7.04 -9.51
N PHE A 246 2.96 -6.76 -9.46
CA PHE A 246 2.42 -5.42 -9.23
C PHE A 246 3.11 -4.32 -10.06
N THR A 247 3.42 -4.58 -11.32
CA THR A 247 4.04 -3.59 -12.20
C THR A 247 3.01 -2.50 -12.56
N LEU A 248 3.42 -1.24 -12.52
CA LEU A 248 2.56 -0.16 -13.02
C LEU A 248 2.52 -0.25 -14.56
N PRO A 249 1.33 -0.05 -15.16
CA PRO A 249 1.18 0.00 -16.60
C PRO A 249 1.88 1.23 -17.19
#